data_79653321bfcf68145f53e36cf632e233
#
_entry.id   79653321bfcf68145f53e36cf632e233
#
_cell.length_a   1.000
_cell.length_b   1.000
_cell.length_c   1.000
_cell.angle_alpha   90.00
_cell.angle_beta   90.00
_cell.angle_gamma   90.00
#
_symmetry.space_group_name_H-M   'P 1'
#
loop_
_entity.id
_entity.type
_entity.pdbx_description
1 polymer ?
#
loop_
_entity_poly.entity_id
_entity_poly.type
_entity_poly.pdbx_seq_one_letter_code
_entity_poly.pdbx_strand_id
1 'polypeptide(L)'
;MSILQDKVSNVEGKIKIREYLKEKLDLSTRLIRSASKDQRIYVNNSAVRMNYMIKNGDVIKIDLNKNESQNINPEKIDLDIVYEDDDVLVINKQPFIIVHPTKNFQSGTLANGILYYFQETNQNCIVRLVSRLDMNTSGLIIIAKNQFSHSRLSKDMKEKLQKRYLAIVHGNLEEKEGTIDLPIYKPEGIEYGSRRVIDERGQRSITHYKVIESFEGGDLVECLLETGRTHQIRVHLSHLGHPIYGDELYGVGLEENLIKRQALHAYGLDFESPRSLKPLSLRADLPDDIKELLEKIK
;
A
#
# COMPACT_ATOMS: atom_id res chain seq x y z
N MET A 1 -7.67 21.67 -4.36
CA MET A 1 -6.78 22.06 -3.23
C MET A 1 -7.13 21.15 -2.04
N SER A 2 -6.17 20.40 -1.53
CA SER A 2 -6.41 19.50 -0.40
C SER A 2 -6.39 20.28 0.92
N ILE A 3 -7.55 20.76 1.35
CA ILE A 3 -7.75 21.52 2.60
C ILE A 3 -8.45 20.61 3.61
N LEU A 4 -7.83 20.42 4.78
CA LEU A 4 -8.49 19.85 5.94
C LEU A 4 -9.14 21.01 6.72
N GLN A 5 -10.46 20.92 6.94
CA GLN A 5 -11.21 21.94 7.66
C GLN A 5 -11.97 21.33 8.83
N ASP A 6 -11.98 22.03 9.96
CA ASP A 6 -12.75 21.64 11.13
C ASP A 6 -13.27 22.86 11.88
N LYS A 7 -14.40 22.73 12.57
CA LYS A 7 -14.99 23.74 13.46
C LYS A 7 -14.75 23.32 14.89
N VAL A 8 -14.01 24.13 15.62
CA VAL A 8 -13.64 23.87 17.01
C VAL A 8 -14.89 23.72 17.87
N SER A 9 -14.98 22.58 18.53
CA SER A 9 -16.05 22.27 19.48
C SER A 9 -15.52 21.45 20.65
N ASN A 10 -16.23 21.45 21.77
CA ASN A 10 -15.90 20.65 22.96
C ASN A 10 -14.50 20.92 23.53
N VAL A 11 -14.10 22.19 23.57
CA VAL A 11 -12.88 22.62 24.27
C VAL A 11 -13.27 23.48 25.49
N GLU A 12 -12.58 23.26 26.61
CA GLU A 12 -12.75 24.08 27.81
C GLU A 12 -11.85 25.31 27.71
N GLY A 13 -12.48 26.50 27.65
CA GLY A 13 -11.75 27.76 27.57
C GLY A 13 -11.00 27.94 26.25
N LYS A 14 -9.72 28.31 26.36
CA LYS A 14 -8.80 28.47 25.22
C LYS A 14 -7.67 27.45 25.28
N ILE A 15 -7.41 26.76 24.17
CA ILE A 15 -6.30 25.81 24.04
C ILE A 15 -5.38 26.20 22.89
N LYS A 16 -4.14 25.71 22.90
CA LYS A 16 -3.22 25.92 21.77
C LYS A 16 -3.67 25.11 20.57
N ILE A 17 -3.67 25.74 19.40
CA ILE A 17 -4.06 25.07 18.14
C ILE A 17 -3.29 23.77 17.91
N ARG A 18 -1.99 23.69 18.26
CA ARG A 18 -1.19 22.46 18.11
C ARG A 18 -1.72 21.28 18.93
N GLU A 19 -2.31 21.55 20.09
CA GLU A 19 -2.90 20.52 20.95
C GLU A 19 -4.18 19.99 20.33
N TYR A 20 -5.04 20.88 19.87
CA TYR A 20 -6.25 20.52 19.13
C TYR A 20 -5.94 19.68 17.86
N LEU A 21 -5.01 20.15 17.04
CA LEU A 21 -4.61 19.47 15.81
C LEU A 21 -4.06 18.06 16.07
N LYS A 22 -3.32 17.88 17.17
CA LYS A 22 -2.75 16.59 17.56
C LYS A 22 -3.79 15.65 18.16
N GLU A 23 -4.61 16.14 19.09
CA GLU A 23 -5.49 15.30 19.91
C GLU A 23 -6.86 15.06 19.27
N LYS A 24 -7.41 16.07 18.59
CA LYS A 24 -8.73 15.97 17.93
C LYS A 24 -8.67 15.57 16.47
N LEU A 25 -7.68 16.06 15.74
CA LEU A 25 -7.52 15.74 14.32
C LEU A 25 -6.46 14.66 14.03
N ASP A 26 -5.83 14.12 15.07
CA ASP A 26 -4.79 13.07 15.01
C ASP A 26 -3.66 13.41 14.02
N LEU A 27 -3.28 14.70 13.96
CA LEU A 27 -2.20 15.14 13.07
C LEU A 27 -0.83 14.87 13.69
N SER A 28 0.09 14.36 12.87
CA SER A 28 1.47 14.14 13.32
C SER A 28 2.15 15.47 13.68
N THR A 29 3.00 15.45 14.73
CA THR A 29 3.80 16.62 15.13
C THR A 29 4.66 17.15 13.97
N ARG A 30 5.13 16.27 13.08
CA ARG A 30 5.92 16.67 11.89
C ARG A 30 5.07 17.48 10.92
N LEU A 31 3.83 17.07 10.64
CA LEU A 31 2.91 17.80 9.77
C LEU A 31 2.55 19.16 10.37
N ILE A 32 2.20 19.23 11.66
CA ILE A 32 1.86 20.48 12.36
C ILE A 32 3.02 21.47 12.29
N ARG A 33 4.25 21.04 12.57
CA ARG A 33 5.45 21.90 12.50
C ARG A 33 5.71 22.41 11.08
N SER A 34 5.63 21.54 10.07
CA SER A 34 5.81 21.91 8.68
C SER A 34 4.74 22.91 8.24
N ALA A 35 3.46 22.62 8.51
CA ALA A 35 2.36 23.50 8.13
C ALA A 35 2.43 24.86 8.81
N SER A 36 2.86 24.92 10.09
CA SER A 36 3.05 26.17 10.81
C SER A 36 4.23 27.00 10.25
N LYS A 37 5.34 26.33 9.91
CA LYS A 37 6.50 26.98 9.31
C LYS A 37 6.17 27.61 7.96
N ASP A 38 5.40 26.88 7.16
CA ASP A 38 5.02 27.27 5.78
C ASP A 38 3.74 28.15 5.76
N GLN A 39 3.25 28.62 6.93
CA GLN A 39 2.04 29.46 7.08
C GLN A 39 0.77 28.85 6.46
N ARG A 40 0.63 27.53 6.53
CA ARG A 40 -0.48 26.76 5.95
C ARG A 40 -1.58 26.40 6.96
N ILE A 41 -1.54 26.96 8.18
CA ILE A 41 -2.56 26.81 9.22
C ILE A 41 -3.31 28.14 9.34
N TYR A 42 -4.64 28.08 9.23
CA TYR A 42 -5.52 29.25 9.28
C TYR A 42 -6.56 29.07 10.37
N VAL A 43 -6.88 30.15 11.07
CA VAL A 43 -8.04 30.26 11.97
C VAL A 43 -8.87 31.43 11.51
N ASN A 44 -10.15 31.20 11.24
CA ASN A 44 -11.08 32.21 10.73
C ASN A 44 -10.50 32.96 9.50
N ASN A 45 -9.85 32.22 8.58
CA ASN A 45 -9.17 32.68 7.37
C ASN A 45 -7.87 33.48 7.60
N SER A 46 -7.39 33.62 8.83
CA SER A 46 -6.09 34.27 9.14
C SER A 46 -5.02 33.23 9.40
N ALA A 47 -3.84 33.38 8.78
CA ALA A 47 -2.72 32.47 9.01
C ALA A 47 -2.20 32.61 10.44
N VAL A 48 -1.99 31.47 11.11
CA VAL A 48 -1.58 31.44 12.51
C VAL A 48 -0.39 30.51 12.76
N ARG A 49 0.33 30.75 13.85
CA ARG A 49 1.40 29.85 14.33
C ARG A 49 0.83 28.80 15.28
N MET A 50 1.56 27.69 15.48
CA MET A 50 1.14 26.54 16.28
C MET A 50 0.87 26.86 17.78
N ASN A 51 1.26 28.03 18.28
CA ASN A 51 0.97 28.45 19.65
C ASN A 51 -0.27 29.35 19.76
N TYR A 52 -0.97 29.60 18.64
CA TYR A 52 -2.19 30.40 18.64
C TYR A 52 -3.26 29.76 19.54
N MET A 53 -3.99 30.60 20.28
CA MET A 53 -5.04 30.15 21.20
C MET A 53 -6.38 30.16 20.46
N ILE A 54 -7.01 28.99 20.40
CA ILE A 54 -8.34 28.80 19.78
C ILE A 54 -9.41 28.57 20.85
N LYS A 55 -10.65 28.82 20.46
CA LYS A 55 -11.86 28.62 21.31
C LYS A 55 -12.98 27.99 20.49
N ASN A 56 -14.03 27.53 21.18
CA ASN A 56 -15.22 27.01 20.53
C ASN A 56 -15.80 27.99 19.50
N GLY A 57 -16.18 27.48 18.34
CA GLY A 57 -16.72 28.24 17.21
C GLY A 57 -15.67 28.69 16.19
N ASP A 58 -14.38 28.69 16.52
CA ASP A 58 -13.32 29.00 15.55
C ASP A 58 -13.31 27.95 14.43
N VAL A 59 -13.08 28.43 13.19
CA VAL A 59 -12.92 27.54 12.01
C VAL A 59 -11.46 27.41 11.67
N ILE A 60 -10.93 26.20 11.80
CA ILE A 60 -9.56 25.85 11.46
C ILE A 60 -9.52 25.32 10.02
N LYS A 61 -8.54 25.78 9.24
CA LYS A 61 -8.21 25.25 7.93
C LYS A 61 -6.71 24.93 7.87
N ILE A 62 -6.37 23.78 7.31
CA ILE A 62 -4.96 23.41 7.05
C ILE A 62 -4.86 23.07 5.57
N ASP A 63 -3.99 23.79 4.88
CA ASP A 63 -3.62 23.41 3.53
C ASP A 63 -2.62 22.26 3.60
N LEU A 64 -3.03 21.10 3.12
CA LEU A 64 -2.23 19.88 3.09
C LEU A 64 -1.26 19.85 1.91
N ASN A 65 -1.48 20.71 0.91
CA ASN A 65 -0.57 20.84 -0.21
C ASN A 65 0.74 21.48 0.26
N LYS A 66 1.81 20.85 -0.11
CA LYS A 66 3.16 21.36 0.09
C LYS A 66 3.90 21.29 -1.23
N ASN A 67 4.60 22.36 -1.59
CA ASN A 67 5.54 22.29 -2.70
C ASN A 67 6.68 21.36 -2.31
N GLU A 68 6.62 20.14 -2.81
CA GLU A 68 7.64 19.12 -2.62
C GLU A 68 8.17 18.70 -3.99
N SER A 69 9.46 18.41 -4.03
CA SER A 69 10.09 17.81 -5.20
C SER A 69 10.52 16.38 -4.87
N GLN A 70 10.51 15.54 -5.87
CA GLN A 70 10.95 14.16 -5.79
C GLN A 70 11.90 13.92 -6.97
N ASN A 71 13.02 13.26 -6.71
CA ASN A 71 13.98 12.94 -7.78
C ASN A 71 13.52 11.69 -8.55
N ILE A 72 12.38 11.82 -9.22
CA ILE A 72 11.79 10.83 -10.12
C ILE A 72 11.42 11.56 -11.40
N ASN A 73 11.84 11.05 -12.54
CA ASN A 73 11.46 11.62 -13.83
C ASN A 73 10.04 11.13 -14.21
N PRO A 74 9.12 12.03 -14.59
CA PRO A 74 7.80 11.62 -15.08
C PRO A 74 7.94 10.90 -16.43
N GLU A 75 7.23 9.79 -16.60
CA GLU A 75 7.20 9.03 -17.83
C GLU A 75 5.78 8.60 -18.13
N LYS A 76 5.36 8.70 -19.39
CA LYS A 76 4.04 8.25 -19.83
C LYS A 76 3.96 6.72 -19.75
N ILE A 77 3.27 6.23 -18.75
CA ILE A 77 2.97 4.82 -18.50
C ILE A 77 1.47 4.73 -18.24
N ASP A 78 0.80 3.81 -18.92
CA ASP A 78 -0.63 3.61 -18.75
C ASP A 78 -0.93 3.09 -17.33
N LEU A 79 -1.89 3.73 -16.67
CA LEU A 79 -2.31 3.41 -15.31
C LEU A 79 -3.78 2.98 -15.31
N ASP A 80 -4.07 1.82 -14.75
CA ASP A 80 -5.43 1.38 -14.46
C ASP A 80 -5.86 1.93 -13.09
N ILE A 81 -6.51 3.10 -13.10
CA ILE A 81 -6.94 3.81 -11.89
C ILE A 81 -8.30 3.25 -11.44
N VAL A 82 -8.32 2.60 -10.30
CA VAL A 82 -9.52 2.00 -9.69
C VAL A 82 -10.28 3.00 -8.81
N TYR A 83 -9.55 3.87 -8.13
CA TYR A 83 -10.14 4.88 -7.25
C TYR A 83 -9.22 6.08 -7.10
N GLU A 84 -9.79 7.25 -7.05
CA GLU A 84 -9.06 8.48 -6.74
C GLU A 84 -9.95 9.48 -6.01
N ASP A 85 -9.38 10.12 -4.98
CA ASP A 85 -9.93 11.30 -4.32
C ASP A 85 -8.83 12.33 -4.00
N ASP A 86 -9.09 13.31 -3.14
CA ASP A 86 -8.11 14.32 -2.72
C ASP A 86 -6.95 13.74 -1.88
N ASP A 87 -7.12 12.57 -1.31
CA ASP A 87 -6.22 11.98 -0.32
C ASP A 87 -5.48 10.74 -0.81
N VAL A 88 -6.09 9.96 -1.67
CA VAL A 88 -5.53 8.69 -2.16
C VAL A 88 -5.72 8.49 -3.65
N LEU A 89 -4.82 7.72 -4.23
CA LEU A 89 -4.91 7.14 -5.56
C LEU A 89 -4.71 5.64 -5.43
N VAL A 90 -5.63 4.82 -5.96
CA VAL A 90 -5.51 3.36 -5.99
C VAL A 90 -5.46 2.90 -7.43
N ILE A 91 -4.43 2.13 -7.74
CA ILE A 91 -4.12 1.62 -9.08
C ILE A 91 -4.14 0.10 -9.04
N ASN A 92 -4.73 -0.52 -10.06
CA ASN A 92 -4.53 -1.93 -10.37
C ASN A 92 -3.23 -2.07 -11.17
N LYS A 93 -2.14 -2.37 -10.47
CA LYS A 93 -0.80 -2.46 -11.06
C LYS A 93 -0.70 -3.67 -11.99
N GLN A 94 -0.27 -3.46 -13.23
CA GLN A 94 0.10 -4.52 -14.14
C GLN A 94 1.36 -5.28 -13.65
N PRO A 95 1.55 -6.56 -14.00
CA PRO A 95 2.80 -7.26 -13.74
C PRO A 95 3.98 -6.67 -14.53
N PHE A 96 5.19 -7.12 -14.24
CA PHE A 96 6.46 -6.77 -14.91
C PHE A 96 6.88 -5.30 -14.79
N ILE A 97 6.28 -4.53 -13.88
CA ILE A 97 6.69 -3.16 -13.58
C ILE A 97 7.11 -3.00 -12.12
N ILE A 98 8.27 -2.40 -11.90
CA ILE A 98 8.79 -2.06 -10.57
C ILE A 98 7.97 -0.88 -10.03
N VAL A 99 7.64 -0.92 -8.74
CA VAL A 99 6.80 0.12 -8.12
C VAL A 99 7.54 1.47 -7.98
N HIS A 100 8.82 1.44 -7.58
CA HIS A 100 9.58 2.65 -7.27
C HIS A 100 11.02 2.55 -7.79
N PRO A 101 11.64 3.63 -8.27
CA PRO A 101 13.02 3.63 -8.71
C PRO A 101 13.98 3.02 -7.69
N THR A 102 14.92 2.24 -8.18
CA THR A 102 16.00 1.63 -7.40
C THR A 102 17.35 2.04 -8.01
N LYS A 103 18.47 1.67 -7.37
CA LYS A 103 19.80 1.99 -7.93
C LYS A 103 19.98 1.51 -9.38
N ASN A 104 19.39 0.37 -9.72
CA ASN A 104 19.54 -0.28 -11.03
C ASN A 104 18.43 0.07 -12.02
N PHE A 105 17.31 0.59 -11.56
CA PHE A 105 16.12 0.90 -12.36
C PHE A 105 15.62 2.28 -11.98
N GLN A 106 16.05 3.30 -12.72
CA GLN A 106 15.69 4.70 -12.44
C GLN A 106 14.46 5.17 -13.24
N SER A 107 14.08 4.41 -14.29
CA SER A 107 13.01 4.71 -15.24
C SER A 107 12.11 3.50 -15.43
N GLY A 108 10.96 3.68 -16.10
CA GLY A 108 10.01 2.61 -16.39
C GLY A 108 9.31 2.06 -15.14
N THR A 109 9.25 2.80 -14.04
CA THR A 109 8.59 2.35 -12.80
C THR A 109 7.19 2.93 -12.67
N LEU A 110 6.34 2.27 -11.89
CA LEU A 110 5.00 2.77 -11.61
C LEU A 110 5.03 4.22 -11.07
N ALA A 111 6.03 4.54 -10.23
CA ALA A 111 6.19 5.89 -9.69
C ALA A 111 6.48 6.94 -10.77
N ASN A 112 7.22 6.58 -11.86
CA ASN A 112 7.40 7.48 -13.00
C ASN A 112 6.06 7.78 -13.69
N GLY A 113 5.22 6.75 -13.90
CA GLY A 113 3.88 6.90 -14.48
C GLY A 113 2.93 7.71 -13.61
N ILE A 114 2.92 7.46 -12.30
CA ILE A 114 2.09 8.22 -11.36
C ILE A 114 2.48 9.71 -11.35
N LEU A 115 3.79 10.01 -11.36
CA LEU A 115 4.24 11.40 -11.37
C LEU A 115 3.85 12.10 -12.67
N TYR A 116 3.94 11.41 -13.82
CA TYR A 116 3.45 11.92 -15.11
C TYR A 116 1.95 12.22 -15.04
N TYR A 117 1.16 11.27 -14.52
CA TYR A 117 -0.29 11.44 -14.34
C TYR A 117 -0.62 12.66 -13.47
N PHE A 118 0.07 12.86 -12.35
CA PHE A 118 -0.13 14.02 -11.49
C PHE A 118 0.18 15.34 -12.22
N GLN A 119 1.19 15.38 -13.08
CA GLN A 119 1.51 16.56 -13.88
C GLN A 119 0.44 16.85 -14.94
N GLU A 120 0.03 15.85 -15.71
CA GLU A 120 -1.00 16.00 -16.74
C GLU A 120 -2.36 16.45 -16.15
N THR A 121 -2.66 16.03 -14.94
CA THR A 121 -3.90 16.39 -14.23
C THR A 121 -3.76 17.63 -13.33
N ASN A 122 -2.65 18.36 -13.44
CA ASN A 122 -2.35 19.56 -12.65
C ASN A 122 -2.41 19.33 -11.12
N GLN A 123 -2.04 18.16 -10.67
CA GLN A 123 -1.96 17.79 -9.25
C GLN A 123 -0.55 18.04 -8.72
N ASN A 124 -0.42 18.94 -7.75
CA ASN A 124 0.87 19.20 -7.09
C ASN A 124 1.12 18.15 -5.98
N CYS A 125 1.36 16.91 -6.38
CA CYS A 125 1.58 15.78 -5.48
C CYS A 125 2.93 15.12 -5.79
N ILE A 126 3.52 14.48 -4.79
CA ILE A 126 4.62 13.53 -4.97
C ILE A 126 4.11 12.10 -4.70
N VAL A 127 4.81 11.11 -5.22
CA VAL A 127 4.46 9.70 -5.03
C VAL A 127 4.81 9.25 -3.61
N ARG A 128 3.79 8.94 -2.80
CA ARG A 128 3.93 8.40 -1.44
C ARG A 128 3.30 7.02 -1.37
N LEU A 129 4.12 6.01 -1.51
CA LEU A 129 3.67 4.63 -1.42
C LEU A 129 3.28 4.29 0.01
N VAL A 130 2.06 3.82 0.22
CA VAL A 130 1.61 3.27 1.51
C VAL A 130 2.00 1.80 1.62
N SER A 131 1.95 1.06 0.50
CA SER A 131 2.39 -0.32 0.40
C SER A 131 3.17 -0.54 -0.89
N ARG A 132 3.77 -1.72 -1.05
CA ARG A 132 4.49 -2.11 -2.27
C ARG A 132 4.01 -3.48 -2.71
N LEU A 133 4.10 -3.70 -4.02
CA LEU A 133 3.99 -5.02 -4.66
C LEU A 133 5.33 -5.37 -5.31
N ASP A 134 5.62 -6.65 -5.41
CA ASP A 134 6.77 -7.12 -6.18
C ASP A 134 6.60 -6.79 -7.68
N MET A 135 7.68 -6.76 -8.44
CA MET A 135 7.66 -6.44 -9.87
C MET A 135 6.61 -7.25 -10.62
N ASN A 136 6.61 -8.55 -10.43
CA ASN A 136 5.76 -9.50 -11.14
C ASN A 136 4.39 -9.77 -10.46
N THR A 137 4.15 -9.22 -9.26
CA THR A 137 2.83 -9.27 -8.61
C THR A 137 1.93 -8.18 -9.18
N SER A 138 0.74 -8.53 -9.60
CA SER A 138 -0.29 -7.61 -10.09
C SER A 138 -1.30 -7.22 -9.00
N GLY A 139 -2.14 -6.20 -9.27
CA GLY A 139 -3.28 -5.85 -8.42
C GLY A 139 -3.17 -4.52 -7.68
N LEU A 140 -4.03 -4.34 -6.70
CA LEU A 140 -4.28 -3.06 -6.05
C LEU A 140 -3.08 -2.56 -5.23
N ILE A 141 -2.69 -1.33 -5.51
CA ILE A 141 -1.69 -0.59 -4.76
C ILE A 141 -2.23 0.80 -4.40
N ILE A 142 -2.01 1.23 -3.15
CA ILE A 142 -2.48 2.52 -2.64
C ILE A 142 -1.35 3.52 -2.51
N ILE A 143 -1.59 4.72 -3.02
CA ILE A 143 -0.70 5.86 -2.99
C ILE A 143 -1.39 7.00 -2.23
N ALA A 144 -0.70 7.59 -1.25
CA ALA A 144 -1.19 8.77 -0.57
C ALA A 144 -0.77 10.04 -1.32
N LYS A 145 -1.72 10.94 -1.58
CA LYS A 145 -1.47 12.18 -2.34
C LYS A 145 -0.87 13.29 -1.48
N ASN A 146 -0.96 13.19 -0.15
CA ASN A 146 -0.41 14.15 0.79
C ASN A 146 0.17 13.48 2.04
N GLN A 147 0.89 14.26 2.87
CA GLN A 147 1.54 13.76 4.08
C GLN A 147 0.56 13.31 5.17
N PHE A 148 -0.61 13.95 5.26
CA PHE A 148 -1.66 13.58 6.21
C PHE A 148 -2.19 12.17 5.91
N SER A 149 -2.61 11.94 4.67
CA SER A 149 -3.13 10.65 4.22
C SER A 149 -2.10 9.54 4.36
N HIS A 150 -0.84 9.81 4.00
CA HIS A 150 0.25 8.85 4.19
C HIS A 150 0.46 8.48 5.66
N SER A 151 0.47 9.48 6.55
CA SER A 151 0.66 9.24 7.99
C SER A 151 -0.48 8.40 8.57
N ARG A 152 -1.72 8.70 8.16
CA ARG A 152 -2.92 8.02 8.65
C ARG A 152 -2.98 6.58 8.15
N LEU A 153 -2.89 6.37 6.85
CA LEU A 153 -2.89 5.02 6.25
C LEU A 153 -1.73 4.15 6.78
N SER A 154 -0.54 4.75 6.99
CA SER A 154 0.60 4.01 7.56
C SER A 154 0.38 3.59 9.02
N LYS A 155 -0.35 4.39 9.81
CA LYS A 155 -0.75 4.05 11.17
C LYS A 155 -1.82 2.95 11.17
N ASP A 156 -2.80 3.05 10.27
CA ASP A 156 -3.92 2.14 10.13
C ASP A 156 -3.55 0.81 9.44
N MET A 157 -2.34 0.71 8.86
CA MET A 157 -1.88 -0.49 8.13
C MET A 157 -1.99 -1.80 8.91
N LYS A 158 -1.96 -1.75 10.23
CA LYS A 158 -2.02 -2.97 11.06
C LYS A 158 -3.44 -3.41 11.39
N GLU A 159 -4.36 -2.48 11.52
CA GLU A 159 -5.68 -2.77 12.08
C GLU A 159 -6.82 -2.54 11.09
N LYS A 160 -6.69 -1.56 10.20
CA LYS A 160 -7.79 -1.08 9.36
C LYS A 160 -7.54 -1.21 7.87
N LEU A 161 -6.28 -1.32 7.44
CA LEU A 161 -5.95 -1.50 6.03
C LEU A 161 -5.72 -2.97 5.76
N GLN A 162 -6.71 -3.66 5.20
CA GLN A 162 -6.65 -5.06 4.84
C GLN A 162 -6.26 -5.22 3.37
N LYS A 163 -5.25 -6.04 3.13
CA LYS A 163 -4.77 -6.39 1.79
C LYS A 163 -5.04 -7.87 1.56
N ARG A 164 -5.87 -8.15 0.56
CA ARG A 164 -6.26 -9.50 0.17
C ARG A 164 -5.60 -9.87 -1.15
N TYR A 165 -5.04 -11.04 -1.18
CA TYR A 165 -4.38 -11.60 -2.35
C TYR A 165 -5.02 -12.91 -2.74
N LEU A 166 -4.99 -13.22 -4.05
CA LEU A 166 -5.22 -14.55 -4.56
C LEU A 166 -3.91 -15.11 -5.08
N ALA A 167 -3.61 -16.34 -4.70
CA ALA A 167 -2.45 -17.09 -5.13
C ALA A 167 -2.89 -18.46 -5.65
N ILE A 168 -2.26 -18.95 -6.72
CA ILE A 168 -2.42 -20.33 -7.16
C ILE A 168 -1.15 -21.08 -6.75
N VAL A 169 -1.32 -22.14 -5.98
CA VAL A 169 -0.21 -22.91 -5.41
C VAL A 169 -0.18 -24.35 -5.91
N HIS A 170 1.00 -24.94 -5.94
CA HIS A 170 1.20 -26.36 -6.26
C HIS A 170 0.65 -27.27 -5.18
N GLY A 171 -0.02 -28.32 -5.62
CA GLY A 171 -0.60 -29.34 -4.75
C GLY A 171 -1.73 -28.79 -3.88
N ASN A 172 -2.32 -29.64 -3.08
CA ASN A 172 -3.47 -29.29 -2.27
C ASN A 172 -3.07 -29.22 -0.80
N LEU A 173 -3.34 -28.07 -0.16
CA LEU A 173 -3.10 -27.90 1.27
C LEU A 173 -3.97 -28.86 2.08
N GLU A 174 -3.39 -29.50 3.07
CA GLU A 174 -4.11 -30.38 4.00
C GLU A 174 -5.11 -29.56 4.82
N GLU A 175 -4.64 -28.49 5.46
CA GLU A 175 -5.49 -27.56 6.19
C GLU A 175 -6.03 -26.49 5.23
N LYS A 176 -7.34 -26.39 5.12
CA LYS A 176 -8.01 -25.49 4.16
C LYS A 176 -8.01 -24.02 4.59
N GLU A 177 -7.70 -23.72 5.84
CA GLU A 177 -7.47 -22.36 6.34
C GLU A 177 -6.50 -22.39 7.51
N GLY A 178 -5.74 -21.31 7.69
CA GLY A 178 -4.74 -21.23 8.75
C GLY A 178 -4.04 -19.90 8.84
N THR A 179 -3.13 -19.81 9.81
CA THR A 179 -2.28 -18.65 10.05
C THR A 179 -0.82 -19.07 10.07
N ILE A 180 0.00 -18.43 9.24
CA ILE A 180 1.44 -18.58 9.21
C ILE A 180 2.04 -17.38 9.95
N ASP A 181 2.54 -17.57 11.17
CA ASP A 181 3.26 -16.55 11.98
C ASP A 181 4.71 -16.97 12.09
N LEU A 182 5.47 -16.73 11.02
CA LEU A 182 6.87 -17.11 10.91
C LEU A 182 7.74 -15.90 10.49
N PRO A 183 8.90 -15.70 11.14
CA PRO A 183 9.76 -14.56 10.86
C PRO A 183 10.49 -14.72 9.53
N ILE A 184 10.55 -13.62 8.75
CA ILE A 184 11.20 -13.57 7.44
C ILE A 184 12.50 -12.80 7.54
N TYR A 185 13.59 -13.45 7.16
CA TYR A 185 14.96 -12.93 7.17
C TYR A 185 15.47 -12.68 5.74
N LYS A 186 16.33 -11.68 5.62
CA LYS A 186 17.12 -11.44 4.40
C LYS A 186 18.54 -11.96 4.64
N PRO A 187 18.92 -13.11 4.09
CA PRO A 187 20.31 -13.59 4.19
C PRO A 187 21.27 -12.61 3.53
N GLU A 188 22.51 -12.59 4.04
CA GLU A 188 23.62 -11.89 3.41
C GLU A 188 24.34 -12.88 2.47
N GLY A 189 24.88 -12.36 1.38
CA GLY A 189 25.57 -13.14 0.37
C GLY A 189 24.97 -12.98 -1.02
N ILE A 190 25.85 -13.05 -2.04
CA ILE A 190 25.46 -12.88 -3.45
C ILE A 190 24.59 -14.05 -3.91
N GLU A 191 24.82 -15.23 -3.38
CA GLU A 191 24.10 -16.48 -3.68
C GLU A 191 22.61 -16.43 -3.36
N TYR A 192 22.21 -15.58 -2.40
CA TYR A 192 20.81 -15.43 -2.04
C TYR A 192 20.06 -14.37 -2.90
N GLY A 193 20.79 -13.45 -3.52
CA GLY A 193 20.19 -12.39 -4.35
C GLY A 193 19.09 -11.62 -3.61
N SER A 194 17.86 -11.70 -4.14
CA SER A 194 16.68 -11.10 -3.53
C SER A 194 15.89 -12.05 -2.61
N ARG A 195 16.29 -13.32 -2.49
CA ARG A 195 15.60 -14.33 -1.68
C ARG A 195 15.43 -13.92 -0.22
N ARG A 196 14.38 -14.42 0.36
CA ARG A 196 14.07 -14.36 1.80
C ARG A 196 13.92 -15.79 2.31
N VAL A 197 14.14 -15.99 3.59
CA VAL A 197 14.03 -17.31 4.23
C VAL A 197 13.28 -17.18 5.56
N ILE A 198 12.67 -18.26 6.01
CA ILE A 198 12.17 -18.36 7.38
C ILE A 198 13.38 -18.58 8.31
N ASP A 199 13.56 -17.66 9.26
CA ASP A 199 14.67 -17.69 10.21
C ASP A 199 14.32 -16.81 11.42
N GLU A 200 14.64 -17.23 12.63
CA GLU A 200 14.34 -16.52 13.89
C GLU A 200 14.96 -15.11 13.96
N ARG A 201 16.04 -14.86 13.22
CA ARG A 201 16.66 -13.52 13.09
C ARG A 201 15.82 -12.55 12.26
N GLY A 202 14.77 -13.06 11.61
CA GLY A 202 13.90 -12.31 10.72
C GLY A 202 12.94 -11.38 11.41
N GLN A 203 12.19 -10.65 10.61
CA GLN A 203 11.11 -9.81 11.08
C GLN A 203 9.82 -10.62 11.16
N ARG A 204 9.08 -10.50 12.26
CA ARG A 204 7.78 -11.14 12.42
C ARG A 204 6.89 -10.87 11.22
N SER A 205 6.28 -11.93 10.68
CA SER A 205 5.45 -11.88 9.47
C SER A 205 4.26 -12.79 9.66
N ILE A 206 3.05 -12.24 9.45
CA ILE A 206 1.80 -12.95 9.67
C ILE A 206 0.99 -12.93 8.38
N THR A 207 0.64 -14.13 7.89
CA THR A 207 -0.22 -14.37 6.74
C THR A 207 -1.34 -15.32 7.15
N HIS A 208 -2.59 -14.89 7.04
CA HIS A 208 -3.74 -15.78 7.10
C HIS A 208 -4.04 -16.29 5.71
N TYR A 209 -4.37 -17.56 5.57
CA TYR A 209 -4.73 -18.15 4.29
C TYR A 209 -6.03 -18.94 4.38
N LYS A 210 -6.73 -19.03 3.26
CA LYS A 210 -7.92 -19.84 3.08
C LYS A 210 -7.96 -20.37 1.66
N VAL A 211 -8.12 -21.68 1.51
CA VAL A 211 -8.36 -22.31 0.22
C VAL A 211 -9.76 -21.96 -0.24
N ILE A 212 -9.85 -21.35 -1.41
CA ILE A 212 -11.11 -20.93 -2.04
C ILE A 212 -11.66 -22.05 -2.94
N GLU A 213 -10.76 -22.68 -3.68
CA GLU A 213 -11.10 -23.77 -4.60
C GLU A 213 -9.90 -24.70 -4.76
N SER A 214 -10.16 -26.02 -4.87
CA SER A 214 -9.13 -27.04 -5.07
C SER A 214 -9.30 -27.67 -6.47
N PHE A 215 -8.18 -27.86 -7.15
CA PHE A 215 -8.05 -28.45 -8.47
C PHE A 215 -7.12 -29.67 -8.43
N GLU A 216 -7.03 -30.43 -9.51
CA GLU A 216 -6.11 -31.58 -9.58
C GLU A 216 -4.64 -31.15 -9.41
N GLY A 217 -4.25 -30.02 -10.02
CA GLY A 217 -2.86 -29.49 -9.98
C GLY A 217 -2.54 -28.64 -8.75
N GLY A 218 -3.51 -28.19 -7.96
CA GLY A 218 -3.25 -27.29 -6.84
C GLY A 218 -4.46 -26.54 -6.31
N ASP A 219 -4.23 -25.58 -5.45
CA ASP A 219 -5.26 -24.78 -4.79
C ASP A 219 -5.23 -23.31 -5.21
N LEU A 220 -6.43 -22.72 -5.35
CA LEU A 220 -6.62 -21.26 -5.34
C LEU A 220 -6.76 -20.82 -3.87
N VAL A 221 -5.83 -20.00 -3.41
CA VAL A 221 -5.72 -19.59 -2.00
C VAL A 221 -5.90 -18.08 -1.87
N GLU A 222 -6.82 -17.67 -1.00
CA GLU A 222 -6.89 -16.30 -0.51
C GLU A 222 -5.85 -16.10 0.61
N CYS A 223 -5.08 -15.02 0.55
CA CYS A 223 -4.16 -14.62 1.60
C CYS A 223 -4.52 -13.23 2.12
N LEU A 224 -4.64 -13.09 3.44
CA LEU A 224 -4.82 -11.82 4.14
C LEU A 224 -3.55 -11.51 4.95
N LEU A 225 -3.01 -10.30 4.77
CA LEU A 225 -1.76 -9.88 5.41
C LEU A 225 -1.98 -8.96 6.60
N GLU A 226 -1.48 -9.32 7.80
CA GLU A 226 -1.30 -8.38 8.91
C GLU A 226 0.01 -7.59 8.78
N THR A 227 1.01 -8.16 8.17
CA THR A 227 2.33 -7.55 7.93
C THR A 227 2.61 -7.49 6.44
N GLY A 228 3.59 -6.69 6.02
CA GLY A 228 3.95 -6.54 4.59
C GLY A 228 5.46 -6.64 4.38
N ARG A 229 6.05 -7.83 4.59
CA ARG A 229 7.47 -8.08 4.33
C ARG A 229 7.69 -8.44 2.86
N THR A 230 8.90 -8.18 2.39
CA THR A 230 9.29 -8.55 1.01
C THR A 230 9.09 -10.04 0.78
N HIS A 231 8.40 -10.40 -0.30
CA HIS A 231 8.09 -11.77 -0.70
C HIS A 231 7.27 -12.59 0.32
N GLN A 232 6.59 -11.97 1.27
CA GLN A 232 6.01 -12.65 2.43
C GLN A 232 5.12 -13.83 2.06
N ILE A 233 4.12 -13.66 1.22
CA ILE A 233 3.20 -14.75 0.82
C ILE A 233 3.99 -15.85 0.11
N ARG A 234 4.89 -15.50 -0.78
CA ARG A 234 5.72 -16.41 -1.58
C ARG A 234 6.58 -17.31 -0.69
N VAL A 235 7.26 -16.70 0.30
CA VAL A 235 8.09 -17.45 1.28
C VAL A 235 7.24 -18.34 2.16
N HIS A 236 6.13 -17.82 2.68
CA HIS A 236 5.26 -18.55 3.60
C HIS A 236 4.62 -19.78 2.93
N LEU A 237 4.03 -19.62 1.74
CA LEU A 237 3.41 -20.74 1.03
C LEU A 237 4.45 -21.77 0.57
N SER A 238 5.61 -21.32 0.10
CA SER A 238 6.72 -22.23 -0.23
C SER A 238 7.24 -22.99 1.00
N HIS A 239 7.28 -22.38 2.17
CA HIS A 239 7.67 -23.04 3.42
C HIS A 239 6.68 -24.14 3.85
N LEU A 240 5.39 -23.98 3.55
CA LEU A 240 4.38 -25.01 3.76
C LEU A 240 4.48 -26.17 2.75
N GLY A 241 5.40 -26.11 1.77
CA GLY A 241 5.50 -27.10 0.70
C GLY A 241 4.58 -26.85 -0.49
N HIS A 242 3.88 -25.71 -0.52
CA HIS A 242 2.95 -25.31 -1.56
C HIS A 242 3.39 -24.00 -2.24
N PRO A 243 4.49 -24.00 -3.01
CA PRO A 243 4.97 -22.81 -3.68
C PRO A 243 3.96 -22.32 -4.72
N ILE A 244 4.02 -21.02 -5.02
CA ILE A 244 3.13 -20.38 -6.00
C ILE A 244 3.58 -20.79 -7.41
N TYR A 245 2.63 -21.11 -8.30
CA TYR A 245 2.89 -21.35 -9.72
C TYR A 245 3.65 -20.20 -10.36
N GLY A 246 4.66 -20.53 -11.18
CA GLY A 246 5.49 -19.55 -11.89
C GLY A 246 6.42 -18.71 -11.02
N ASP A 247 6.60 -19.06 -9.74
CA ASP A 247 7.53 -18.34 -8.86
C ASP A 247 8.96 -18.79 -9.10
N GLU A 248 9.76 -17.98 -9.81
CA GLU A 248 11.16 -18.26 -10.15
C GLU A 248 12.09 -18.41 -8.92
N LEU A 249 11.75 -17.74 -7.81
CA LEU A 249 12.62 -17.73 -6.62
C LEU A 249 12.27 -18.85 -5.63
N TYR A 250 11.00 -19.19 -5.48
CA TYR A 250 10.51 -20.09 -4.44
C TYR A 250 9.74 -21.28 -5.00
N GLY A 251 9.52 -21.32 -6.32
CA GLY A 251 8.79 -22.37 -7.01
C GLY A 251 9.59 -23.63 -7.28
N VAL A 252 8.98 -24.55 -8.03
CA VAL A 252 9.54 -25.85 -8.39
C VAL A 252 10.42 -25.83 -9.65
N GLY A 253 10.56 -24.67 -10.27
CA GLY A 253 11.32 -24.48 -11.51
C GLY A 253 10.63 -23.50 -12.46
N LEU A 254 11.10 -23.48 -13.73
CA LEU A 254 10.51 -22.65 -14.77
C LEU A 254 9.24 -23.32 -15.31
N GLU A 255 8.14 -22.60 -15.28
CA GLU A 255 6.81 -23.04 -15.71
C GLU A 255 6.26 -22.12 -16.81
N GLU A 256 7.13 -21.66 -17.71
CA GLU A 256 6.80 -20.68 -18.75
C GLU A 256 5.65 -21.12 -19.66
N ASN A 257 5.42 -22.43 -19.81
CA ASN A 257 4.30 -22.98 -20.57
C ASN A 257 2.95 -22.77 -19.85
N LEU A 258 2.96 -22.57 -18.54
CA LEU A 258 1.77 -22.35 -17.73
C LEU A 258 1.58 -20.87 -17.45
N ILE A 259 2.56 -20.24 -16.81
CA ILE A 259 2.56 -18.82 -16.46
C ILE A 259 4.00 -18.29 -16.36
N LYS A 260 4.24 -17.03 -16.78
CA LYS A 260 5.58 -16.42 -16.84
C LYS A 260 5.96 -15.64 -15.58
N ARG A 261 5.19 -15.74 -14.51
CA ARG A 261 5.39 -15.02 -13.26
C ARG A 261 4.69 -15.73 -12.11
N GLN A 262 5.01 -15.36 -10.87
CA GLN A 262 4.23 -15.85 -9.75
C GLN A 262 2.74 -15.54 -9.94
N ALA A 263 1.90 -16.57 -9.87
CA ALA A 263 0.44 -16.48 -9.92
C ALA A 263 -0.10 -15.85 -8.61
N LEU A 264 0.24 -14.57 -8.40
CA LEU A 264 -0.10 -13.78 -7.21
C LEU A 264 -0.70 -12.44 -7.63
N HIS A 265 -1.86 -12.13 -7.08
CA HIS A 265 -2.63 -10.95 -7.40
C HIS A 265 -3.24 -10.30 -6.16
N ALA A 266 -2.96 -9.02 -5.92
CA ALA A 266 -3.57 -8.21 -4.86
C ALA A 266 -4.98 -7.78 -5.29
N TYR A 267 -5.96 -8.67 -5.12
CA TYR A 267 -7.31 -8.48 -5.66
C TYR A 267 -8.20 -7.60 -4.80
N GLY A 268 -7.88 -7.43 -3.51
CA GLY A 268 -8.74 -6.71 -2.57
C GLY A 268 -7.97 -5.75 -1.65
N LEU A 269 -8.57 -4.57 -1.47
CA LEU A 269 -8.07 -3.53 -0.58
C LEU A 269 -9.23 -2.91 0.19
N ASP A 270 -9.26 -3.12 1.51
CA ASP A 270 -10.26 -2.55 2.41
C ASP A 270 -9.56 -1.56 3.36
N PHE A 271 -10.07 -0.32 3.45
CA PHE A 271 -9.47 0.72 4.30
C PHE A 271 -10.49 1.82 4.63
N GLU A 272 -10.17 2.66 5.62
CA GLU A 272 -10.94 3.89 5.89
C GLU A 272 -10.35 5.07 5.11
N SER A 273 -11.20 5.85 4.43
CA SER A 273 -10.78 7.12 3.80
C SER A 273 -10.09 8.01 4.84
N PRO A 274 -8.89 8.53 4.58
CA PRO A 274 -8.12 9.28 5.57
C PRO A 274 -8.85 10.48 6.18
N ARG A 275 -9.69 11.15 5.40
CA ARG A 275 -10.41 12.36 5.81
C ARG A 275 -11.81 12.08 6.34
N SER A 276 -12.59 11.33 5.58
CA SER A 276 -14.01 11.11 5.91
C SER A 276 -14.23 9.96 6.88
N LEU A 277 -13.22 9.11 7.11
CA LEU A 277 -13.30 7.88 7.90
C LEU A 277 -14.34 6.87 7.40
N LYS A 278 -14.84 7.07 6.18
CA LYS A 278 -15.76 6.13 5.57
C LYS A 278 -15.01 4.88 5.12
N PRO A 279 -15.56 3.68 5.34
CA PRO A 279 -14.97 2.46 4.83
C PRO A 279 -15.03 2.44 3.30
N LEU A 280 -13.95 2.01 2.69
CA LEU A 280 -13.81 1.77 1.25
C LEU A 280 -13.36 0.32 1.04
N SER A 281 -14.02 -0.35 0.12
CA SER A 281 -13.73 -1.73 -0.25
C SER A 281 -13.57 -1.80 -1.77
N LEU A 282 -12.33 -1.97 -2.22
CA LEU A 282 -11.98 -1.98 -3.64
C LEU A 282 -11.56 -3.39 -4.08
N ARG A 283 -11.94 -3.75 -5.30
CA ARG A 283 -11.61 -5.06 -5.88
C ARG A 283 -11.05 -4.87 -7.28
N ALA A 284 -10.11 -5.73 -7.65
CA ALA A 284 -9.58 -5.89 -8.99
C ALA A 284 -9.79 -7.33 -9.45
N ASP A 285 -10.25 -7.50 -10.66
CA ASP A 285 -10.45 -8.82 -11.26
C ASP A 285 -9.10 -9.52 -11.50
N LEU A 286 -9.12 -10.85 -11.46
CA LEU A 286 -7.96 -11.64 -11.84
C LEU A 286 -7.53 -11.29 -13.27
N PRO A 287 -6.23 -11.07 -13.51
CA PRO A 287 -5.71 -10.87 -14.85
C PRO A 287 -5.78 -12.15 -15.68
N ASP A 288 -5.79 -11.99 -17.00
CA ASP A 288 -6.07 -13.09 -17.93
C ASP A 288 -5.07 -14.23 -17.84
N ASP A 289 -3.79 -13.94 -17.63
CA ASP A 289 -2.74 -14.96 -17.46
C ASP A 289 -3.00 -15.88 -16.23
N ILE A 290 -3.57 -15.35 -15.16
CA ILE A 290 -3.96 -16.15 -13.97
C ILE A 290 -5.25 -16.91 -14.25
N LYS A 291 -6.22 -16.34 -14.97
CA LYS A 291 -7.43 -17.05 -15.38
C LYS A 291 -7.10 -18.23 -16.31
N GLU A 292 -6.22 -18.00 -17.29
CA GLU A 292 -5.74 -19.05 -18.19
C GLU A 292 -5.01 -20.18 -17.45
N LEU A 293 -4.23 -19.85 -16.41
CA LEU A 293 -3.60 -20.85 -15.56
C LEU A 293 -4.66 -21.70 -14.85
N LEU A 294 -5.68 -21.07 -14.24
CA LEU A 294 -6.79 -21.80 -13.59
C LEU A 294 -7.47 -22.78 -14.53
N GLU A 295 -7.70 -22.41 -15.80
CA GLU A 295 -8.31 -23.31 -16.79
C GLU A 295 -7.40 -24.49 -17.17
N LYS A 296 -6.07 -24.32 -17.07
CA LYS A 296 -5.10 -25.39 -17.41
C LYS A 296 -4.89 -26.39 -16.28
N ILE A 297 -5.16 -26.02 -15.03
CA ILE A 297 -4.95 -26.87 -13.85
C ILE A 297 -6.24 -27.48 -13.29
N LYS A 298 -7.38 -27.13 -13.89
CA LYS A 298 -8.68 -27.81 -13.66
C LYS A 298 -8.70 -29.20 -14.27
#